data_ac494168346378ffbf201328b5e78ffe
#
_entry.id   ac494168346378ffbf201328b5e78ffe
#
_cell.length_a   1.000
_cell.length_b   1.000
_cell.length_c   1.000
_cell.angle_alpha   90.00
_cell.angle_beta   90.00
_cell.angle_gamma   90.00
#
_symmetry.space_group_name_H-M   'P 1'
#
loop_
_entity.id
_entity.type
_entity.pdbx_description
1 polymer ?
#
loop_
_entity_poly.entity_id
_entity_poly.type
_entity_poly.pdbx_seq_one_letter_code
_entity_poly.pdbx_strand_id
1 'polypeptide(L)'
;MISVHDRGRDGALGDLAAFRQEFYECLTARADALFELTDAALCIDGPVRSLVGLSLAPEHQRGHGAFYDAVNCGRIDFTRLRVALAGLPLPRAADGRLVLAVDVSPWLRPDGATCPDRSFCHTYGRGKDEHRMIPGWPYSIVAALETGRTSWTAPLDALRLAPGADVAAVTTAQIREVTERLVTAGQWRNGDPEILVVLDAGYDAPRIAHLLADLPVQILGRMRSDRVLRRSTPPRRHDPKGGRPPKHGGEFVFGDSATWSAEQAVTSTETRRYGTATAQAWDRLHPRLTRRAAWADHDGPLPIIEGTVIRLRVEHLPGGVNKPVWLWWSRVDATVADVDRCWQMFLRRFDIEHTFRLFKQTLGWTRPRLRTPAAADRWTWLTLVAYAQLRLARPLATDLRRP
;
A
#
# COMPACT_ATOMS: atom_id res chain seq x y z
N MET A 1 -23.68 1.90 7.16
CA MET A 1 -22.37 2.13 6.48
C MET A 1 -22.18 3.64 6.44
N ILE A 2 -21.42 4.23 7.37
CA ILE A 2 -21.11 5.66 7.34
C ILE A 2 -19.85 5.81 6.50
N SER A 3 -20.05 6.01 5.21
CA SER A 3 -18.99 6.43 4.30
C SER A 3 -18.54 7.85 4.67
N VAL A 4 -17.30 8.22 4.36
CA VAL A 4 -16.83 9.62 4.44
C VAL A 4 -17.77 10.56 3.66
N HIS A 5 -18.52 10.04 2.71
CA HIS A 5 -19.55 10.74 1.95
C HIS A 5 -20.81 11.13 2.75
N ASP A 6 -21.12 10.42 3.83
CA ASP A 6 -22.33 10.66 4.63
C ASP A 6 -22.13 11.72 5.72
N ARG A 7 -20.92 12.29 5.84
CA ARG A 7 -20.67 13.43 6.69
C ARG A 7 -21.30 14.68 6.09
N GLY A 8 -22.08 15.37 6.87
CA GLY A 8 -22.60 16.68 6.46
C GLY A 8 -21.47 17.65 6.08
N ARG A 9 -21.78 18.64 5.23
CA ARG A 9 -20.79 19.63 4.74
C ARG A 9 -20.09 20.36 5.89
N ASP A 10 -20.80 20.69 6.97
CA ASP A 10 -20.23 21.37 8.14
C ASP A 10 -19.18 20.52 8.86
N GLY A 11 -19.43 19.22 9.01
CA GLY A 11 -18.45 18.29 9.58
C GLY A 11 -17.19 18.17 8.71
N ALA A 12 -17.35 18.11 7.37
CA ALA A 12 -16.22 18.03 6.46
C ALA A 12 -15.37 19.32 6.47
N LEU A 13 -16.01 20.49 6.58
CA LEU A 13 -15.30 21.76 6.71
C LEU A 13 -14.53 21.84 8.03
N GLY A 14 -15.14 21.40 9.14
CA GLY A 14 -14.50 21.33 10.45
C GLY A 14 -13.28 20.38 10.45
N ASP A 15 -13.41 19.16 9.90
CA ASP A 15 -12.31 18.22 9.77
C ASP A 15 -11.15 18.79 8.93
N LEU A 16 -11.47 19.46 7.80
CA LEU A 16 -10.48 20.09 6.94
C LEU A 16 -9.76 21.24 7.68
N ALA A 17 -10.50 22.12 8.35
CA ALA A 17 -9.92 23.24 9.08
C ALA A 17 -9.02 22.77 10.23
N ALA A 18 -9.46 21.78 11.01
CA ALA A 18 -8.67 21.19 12.09
C ALA A 18 -7.39 20.53 11.56
N PHE A 19 -7.48 19.77 10.45
CA PHE A 19 -6.30 19.15 9.85
C PHE A 19 -5.33 20.20 9.30
N ARG A 20 -5.80 21.29 8.70
CA ARG A 20 -4.94 22.37 8.20
C ARG A 20 -4.19 23.06 9.34
N GLN A 21 -4.85 23.29 10.47
CA GLN A 21 -4.21 23.84 11.66
C GLN A 21 -3.13 22.91 12.19
N GLU A 22 -3.44 21.61 12.37
CA GLU A 22 -2.49 20.60 12.82
C GLU A 22 -1.30 20.45 11.85
N PHE A 23 -1.55 20.50 10.54
CA PHE A 23 -0.49 20.50 9.53
C PHE A 23 0.43 21.71 9.68
N TYR A 24 -0.12 22.92 9.88
CA TYR A 24 0.69 24.12 10.07
C TYR A 24 1.60 23.98 11.30
N GLU A 25 1.09 23.43 12.38
CA GLU A 25 1.84 23.18 13.61
C GLU A 25 2.94 22.09 13.46
N CYS A 26 2.85 21.21 12.46
CA CYS A 26 3.92 20.30 12.10
C CYS A 26 5.09 20.98 11.36
N LEU A 27 4.92 22.22 10.89
CA LEU A 27 5.94 22.95 10.14
C LEU A 27 6.83 23.74 11.10
N THR A 28 8.04 23.25 11.37
CA THR A 28 8.92 23.79 12.42
C THR A 28 10.00 24.77 11.92
N ALA A 29 10.18 24.86 10.59
CA ALA A 29 11.01 25.88 9.96
C ALA A 29 10.50 26.18 8.54
N ARG A 30 10.51 27.44 8.13
CA ARG A 30 9.91 27.93 6.87
C ARG A 30 8.41 27.59 6.79
N ALA A 31 7.70 27.62 7.92
CA ALA A 31 6.34 27.14 8.07
C ALA A 31 5.40 27.76 7.04
N ASP A 32 5.32 29.10 7.01
CA ASP A 32 4.41 29.80 6.11
C ASP A 32 4.71 29.45 4.63
N ALA A 33 6.00 29.41 4.22
CA ALA A 33 6.33 29.13 2.84
C ALA A 33 6.01 27.67 2.42
N LEU A 34 6.14 26.71 3.35
CA LEU A 34 5.72 25.31 3.11
C LEU A 34 4.20 25.19 3.07
N PHE A 35 3.50 25.96 3.90
CA PHE A 35 2.04 26.00 3.93
C PHE A 35 1.48 26.62 2.65
N GLU A 36 1.97 27.83 2.27
CA GLU A 36 1.63 28.51 1.02
C GLU A 36 1.93 27.64 -0.22
N LEU A 37 3.05 26.89 -0.20
CA LEU A 37 3.40 25.97 -1.27
C LEU A 37 2.37 24.84 -1.41
N THR A 38 1.85 24.34 -0.29
CA THR A 38 0.81 23.30 -0.29
C THR A 38 -0.49 23.87 -0.85
N ASP A 39 -0.87 25.09 -0.45
CA ASP A 39 -2.07 25.77 -0.94
C ASP A 39 -1.94 26.10 -2.44
N ALA A 40 -0.79 26.62 -2.88
CA ALA A 40 -0.55 26.84 -4.30
C ALA A 40 -0.69 25.57 -5.15
N ALA A 41 -0.22 24.40 -4.61
CA ALA A 41 -0.39 23.12 -5.30
C ALA A 41 -1.85 22.64 -5.36
N LEU A 42 -2.70 23.10 -4.43
CA LEU A 42 -4.13 22.78 -4.40
C LEU A 42 -4.98 23.72 -5.27
N CYS A 43 -4.58 24.98 -5.39
CA CYS A 43 -5.39 26.04 -6.00
C CYS A 43 -4.99 26.36 -7.44
N ILE A 44 -3.81 25.92 -7.89
CA ILE A 44 -3.37 26.20 -9.28
C ILE A 44 -4.30 25.55 -10.30
N ASP A 45 -4.60 26.29 -11.36
CA ASP A 45 -5.33 25.77 -12.50
C ASP A 45 -4.49 24.76 -13.29
N GLY A 46 -4.99 23.51 -13.34
CA GLY A 46 -4.35 22.40 -14.04
C GLY A 46 -3.19 21.74 -13.27
N PRO A 47 -2.39 20.90 -13.93
CA PRO A 47 -1.39 20.09 -13.27
C PRO A 47 -0.14 20.89 -12.87
N VAL A 48 0.37 20.65 -11.66
CA VAL A 48 1.63 21.22 -11.18
C VAL A 48 2.80 20.75 -12.06
N ARG A 49 3.53 21.67 -12.65
CA ARG A 49 4.66 21.40 -13.54
C ARG A 49 6.02 21.71 -12.91
N SER A 50 6.09 22.71 -12.05
CA SER A 50 7.33 23.14 -11.38
C SER A 50 7.02 23.96 -10.13
N LEU A 51 7.99 24.09 -9.22
CA LEU A 51 7.88 25.01 -8.07
C LEU A 51 7.85 26.47 -8.54
N VAL A 52 8.53 26.80 -9.66
CA VAL A 52 8.47 28.15 -10.25
C VAL A 52 7.05 28.48 -10.70
N GLY A 53 6.35 27.52 -11.34
CA GLY A 53 4.95 27.72 -11.73
C GLY A 53 4.05 27.98 -10.51
N LEU A 54 4.29 27.29 -9.40
CA LEU A 54 3.55 27.50 -8.15
C LEU A 54 3.80 28.88 -7.53
N SER A 55 4.98 29.47 -7.73
CA SER A 55 5.26 30.82 -7.22
C SER A 55 4.49 31.94 -7.95
N LEU A 56 3.77 31.59 -9.01
CA LEU A 56 2.85 32.50 -9.72
C LEU A 56 1.40 32.38 -9.20
N ALA A 57 1.13 31.41 -8.34
CA ALA A 57 -0.20 31.25 -7.75
C ALA A 57 -0.51 32.38 -6.75
N PRO A 58 -1.78 32.82 -6.65
CA PRO A 58 -2.18 33.88 -5.69
C PRO A 58 -1.87 33.56 -4.23
N GLU A 59 -1.79 32.29 -3.89
CA GLU A 59 -1.46 31.81 -2.55
C GLU A 59 -0.01 32.09 -2.14
N HIS A 60 0.86 32.36 -3.13
CA HIS A 60 2.27 32.70 -2.86
C HIS A 60 2.42 34.19 -2.52
N GLN A 61 2.68 34.48 -1.25
CA GLN A 61 2.80 35.84 -0.73
C GLN A 61 4.25 36.31 -0.55
N ARG A 62 5.23 35.54 -1.09
CA ARG A 62 6.67 35.73 -0.83
C ARG A 62 7.47 35.93 -2.09
N GLY A 63 8.77 36.20 -1.93
CA GLY A 63 9.69 36.36 -3.06
C GLY A 63 9.90 35.07 -3.84
N HIS A 64 10.25 35.21 -5.10
CA HIS A 64 10.37 34.16 -6.13
C HIS A 64 11.13 32.87 -5.70
N GLY A 65 12.19 32.99 -4.87
CA GLY A 65 12.97 31.82 -4.43
C GLY A 65 12.41 31.08 -3.20
N ALA A 66 11.35 31.61 -2.56
CA ALA A 66 10.93 31.14 -1.25
C ALA A 66 10.50 29.66 -1.22
N PHE A 67 9.85 29.16 -2.27
CA PHE A 67 9.41 27.76 -2.34
C PHE A 67 10.58 26.78 -2.47
N TYR A 68 11.62 27.13 -3.26
CA TYR A 68 12.82 26.31 -3.32
C TYR A 68 13.59 26.34 -2.01
N ASP A 69 13.70 27.49 -1.34
CA ASP A 69 14.31 27.59 -0.03
C ASP A 69 13.52 26.80 1.01
N ALA A 70 12.18 26.90 1.00
CA ALA A 70 11.32 26.15 1.89
C ALA A 70 11.48 24.61 1.72
N VAL A 71 11.49 24.11 0.49
CA VAL A 71 11.69 22.67 0.24
C VAL A 71 13.11 22.21 0.58
N ASN A 72 14.14 23.06 0.39
CA ASN A 72 15.51 22.69 0.69
C ASN A 72 15.89 22.83 2.17
N CYS A 73 15.40 23.87 2.85
CA CYS A 73 15.82 24.27 4.20
C CYS A 73 14.71 24.17 5.26
N GLY A 74 13.47 23.99 4.84
CA GLY A 74 12.34 23.85 5.76
C GLY A 74 12.44 22.59 6.63
N ARG A 75 11.62 22.54 7.68
CA ARG A 75 11.52 21.37 8.57
C ARG A 75 10.07 21.02 8.80
N ILE A 76 9.77 19.74 8.72
CA ILE A 76 8.46 19.15 9.01
C ILE A 76 8.68 18.12 10.12
N ASP A 77 7.88 18.21 11.17
CA ASP A 77 7.77 17.14 12.15
C ASP A 77 6.95 16.00 11.54
N PHE A 78 7.63 15.08 10.89
CA PHE A 78 7.00 13.92 10.26
C PHE A 78 6.33 12.99 11.26
N THR A 79 6.81 12.93 12.50
CA THR A 79 6.22 12.08 13.55
C THR A 79 4.84 12.60 13.93
N ARG A 80 4.74 13.89 14.23
CA ARG A 80 3.48 14.57 14.52
C ARG A 80 2.51 14.49 13.33
N LEU A 81 3.01 14.71 12.11
CA LEU A 81 2.20 14.66 10.89
C LEU A 81 1.61 13.26 10.63
N ARG A 82 2.38 12.20 10.90
CA ARG A 82 1.87 10.81 10.84
C ARG A 82 0.74 10.56 11.85
N VAL A 83 0.88 11.10 13.05
CA VAL A 83 -0.18 11.02 14.07
C VAL A 83 -1.43 11.77 13.62
N ALA A 84 -1.27 12.98 13.07
CA ALA A 84 -2.39 13.77 12.54
C ALA A 84 -3.15 13.01 11.44
N LEU A 85 -2.42 12.38 10.49
CA LEU A 85 -3.04 11.57 9.44
C LEU A 85 -3.78 10.33 9.98
N ALA A 86 -3.23 9.67 11.00
CA ALA A 86 -3.89 8.53 11.65
C ALA A 86 -5.16 8.94 12.40
N GLY A 87 -5.25 10.18 12.88
CA GLY A 87 -6.42 10.74 13.54
C GLY A 87 -7.56 11.14 12.60
N LEU A 88 -7.31 11.24 11.29
CA LEU A 88 -8.34 11.59 10.31
C LEU A 88 -9.41 10.52 10.20
N PRO A 89 -10.63 10.89 9.75
CA PRO A 89 -11.66 9.91 9.43
C PRO A 89 -11.19 8.91 8.38
N LEU A 90 -11.09 7.65 8.75
CA LEU A 90 -10.65 6.57 7.85
C LEU A 90 -11.83 5.77 7.28
N PRO A 91 -11.70 5.33 6.02
CA PRO A 91 -12.70 4.47 5.40
C PRO A 91 -12.64 3.07 6.03
N ARG A 92 -13.81 2.39 6.05
CA ARG A 92 -13.94 1.03 6.55
C ARG A 92 -14.69 0.16 5.54
N ALA A 93 -14.33 -1.12 5.48
CA ALA A 93 -15.09 -2.13 4.75
C ALA A 93 -16.47 -2.35 5.38
N ALA A 94 -17.33 -3.09 4.71
CA ALA A 94 -18.71 -3.34 5.15
C ALA A 94 -18.79 -4.06 6.52
N ASP A 95 -17.77 -4.83 6.85
CA ASP A 95 -17.62 -5.52 8.14
C ASP A 95 -16.95 -4.66 9.24
N GLY A 96 -16.75 -3.35 8.98
CA GLY A 96 -16.09 -2.42 9.90
C GLY A 96 -14.56 -2.45 9.85
N ARG A 97 -13.96 -3.33 9.09
CA ARG A 97 -12.52 -3.55 8.99
C ARG A 97 -11.80 -2.38 8.31
N LEU A 98 -10.63 -2.04 8.80
CA LEU A 98 -9.67 -1.23 8.06
C LEU A 98 -8.95 -2.10 7.01
N VAL A 99 -8.83 -1.60 5.80
CA VAL A 99 -8.08 -2.26 4.72
C VAL A 99 -6.98 -1.32 4.26
N LEU A 100 -5.73 -1.73 4.42
CA LEU A 100 -4.56 -0.97 4.02
C LEU A 100 -3.94 -1.56 2.76
N ALA A 101 -3.53 -0.71 1.82
CA ALA A 101 -2.65 -1.10 0.74
C ALA A 101 -1.26 -0.55 0.98
N VAL A 102 -0.25 -1.36 0.66
CA VAL A 102 1.15 -0.92 0.63
C VAL A 102 1.68 -1.12 -0.77
N ASP A 103 2.25 -0.07 -1.34
CA ASP A 103 2.86 -0.16 -2.65
C ASP A 103 4.03 0.81 -2.81
N VAL A 104 4.95 0.49 -3.73
CA VAL A 104 6.15 1.30 -4.01
C VAL A 104 5.97 2.07 -5.30
N SER A 105 6.17 3.39 -5.23
CA SER A 105 6.17 4.23 -6.41
C SER A 105 7.50 4.97 -6.56
N PRO A 106 8.20 4.87 -7.71
CA PRO A 106 9.48 5.52 -7.89
C PRO A 106 9.35 6.99 -8.28
N TRP A 107 10.23 7.82 -7.72
CA TRP A 107 10.56 9.12 -8.24
C TRP A 107 11.85 8.98 -9.06
N LEU A 108 11.71 8.83 -10.36
CA LEU A 108 12.85 8.62 -11.26
C LEU A 108 13.71 9.87 -11.40
N ARG A 109 15.02 9.71 -11.31
CA ARG A 109 16.02 10.79 -11.40
C ARG A 109 17.20 10.39 -12.29
N PRO A 110 16.95 10.10 -13.58
CA PRO A 110 18.03 9.80 -14.52
C PRO A 110 18.95 11.01 -14.76
N ASP A 111 18.39 12.22 -14.64
CA ASP A 111 19.07 13.51 -14.81
C ASP A 111 19.93 13.94 -13.60
N GLY A 112 19.76 13.28 -12.47
CA GLY A 112 20.40 13.66 -11.20
C GLY A 112 21.66 12.84 -10.90
N ALA A 113 22.69 12.83 -11.75
CA ALA A 113 23.88 11.99 -11.57
C ALA A 113 24.56 12.17 -10.20
N THR A 114 24.54 13.37 -9.64
CA THR A 114 25.12 13.71 -8.33
C THR A 114 24.12 13.61 -7.16
N CYS A 115 22.87 13.24 -7.41
CA CYS A 115 21.91 13.08 -6.32
C CYS A 115 22.24 11.83 -5.50
N PRO A 116 22.40 11.93 -4.17
CA PRO A 116 22.72 10.79 -3.32
C PRO A 116 21.54 9.85 -3.12
N ASP A 117 21.80 8.67 -2.59
CA ASP A 117 20.81 7.66 -2.15
C ASP A 117 19.81 7.24 -3.25
N ARG A 118 20.20 7.27 -4.51
CA ARG A 118 19.39 6.75 -5.59
C ARG A 118 19.54 5.22 -5.68
N SER A 119 18.43 4.55 -5.85
CA SER A 119 18.37 3.12 -6.18
C SER A 119 17.95 2.92 -7.62
N PHE A 120 18.32 1.78 -8.21
CA PHE A 120 17.77 1.38 -9.50
C PHE A 120 16.32 0.94 -9.33
N CYS A 121 15.42 1.71 -9.92
CA CYS A 121 13.98 1.46 -9.89
C CYS A 121 13.57 0.68 -11.14
N HIS A 122 12.83 -0.42 -10.95
CA HIS A 122 12.23 -1.12 -12.05
C HIS A 122 11.12 -0.29 -12.68
N THR A 123 11.19 -0.12 -13.99
CA THR A 123 10.12 0.49 -14.78
C THR A 123 9.71 -0.46 -15.88
N TYR A 124 8.41 -0.58 -16.07
CA TYR A 124 7.83 -1.42 -17.12
C TYR A 124 7.53 -0.54 -18.34
N GLY A 125 8.09 -0.89 -19.49
CA GLY A 125 7.75 -0.29 -20.77
C GLY A 125 6.39 -0.81 -21.28
N ARG A 126 5.89 -0.22 -22.38
CA ARG A 126 4.64 -0.66 -23.05
C ARG A 126 4.82 -1.96 -23.83
N GLY A 127 6.05 -2.35 -24.11
CA GLY A 127 6.39 -3.61 -24.81
C GLY A 127 6.43 -4.79 -23.87
N LYS A 128 6.12 -5.98 -24.41
CA LYS A 128 6.28 -7.25 -23.69
C LYS A 128 7.79 -7.42 -23.42
N ASP A 129 8.17 -7.58 -22.14
CA ASP A 129 9.54 -7.76 -21.67
C ASP A 129 10.47 -6.52 -21.68
N GLU A 130 9.93 -5.29 -21.88
CA GLU A 130 10.72 -4.06 -21.68
C GLU A 130 10.84 -3.71 -20.19
N HIS A 131 11.84 -4.29 -19.55
CA HIS A 131 12.24 -3.89 -18.20
C HIS A 131 13.42 -2.92 -18.26
N ARG A 132 13.27 -1.76 -17.67
CA ARG A 132 14.35 -0.77 -17.55
C ARG A 132 14.64 -0.49 -16.09
N MET A 133 15.94 -0.43 -15.76
CA MET A 133 16.42 -0.01 -14.45
C MET A 133 16.83 1.46 -14.53
N ILE A 134 16.04 2.32 -13.93
CA ILE A 134 16.28 3.78 -13.96
C ILE A 134 16.61 4.26 -12.56
N PRO A 135 17.69 5.04 -12.36
CA PRO A 135 18.03 5.60 -11.05
C PRO A 135 16.93 6.52 -10.53
N GLY A 136 16.59 6.39 -9.25
CA GLY A 136 15.58 7.21 -8.61
C GLY A 136 15.47 6.97 -7.11
N TRP A 137 14.48 7.57 -6.52
CA TRP A 137 14.10 7.39 -5.12
C TRP A 137 12.77 6.63 -5.05
N PRO A 138 12.78 5.33 -4.71
CA PRO A 138 11.54 4.60 -4.51
C PRO A 138 10.91 4.98 -3.15
N TYR A 139 9.60 5.23 -3.15
CA TYR A 139 8.83 5.52 -1.94
C TYR A 139 7.81 4.41 -1.70
N SER A 140 7.85 3.81 -0.51
CA SER A 140 6.82 2.94 0.02
C SER A 140 5.72 3.81 0.63
N ILE A 141 4.48 3.62 0.21
CA ILE A 141 3.32 4.38 0.69
C ILE A 141 2.31 3.41 1.26
N VAL A 142 1.81 3.72 2.45
CA VAL A 142 0.70 3.01 3.09
C VAL A 142 -0.55 3.88 3.04
N ALA A 143 -1.64 3.33 2.54
CA ALA A 143 -2.91 4.04 2.45
C ALA A 143 -4.09 3.13 2.81
N ALA A 144 -5.08 3.67 3.52
CA ALA A 144 -6.34 2.98 3.74
C ALA A 144 -7.22 3.08 2.49
N LEU A 145 -7.80 1.95 2.08
CA LEU A 145 -8.64 1.82 0.90
C LEU A 145 -10.09 2.20 1.22
N GLU A 146 -10.70 3.02 0.38
CA GLU A 146 -12.13 3.30 0.47
C GLU A 146 -12.96 2.16 -0.12
N THR A 147 -14.19 2.02 0.32
CA THR A 147 -15.17 1.10 -0.23
C THR A 147 -16.14 1.81 -1.19
N GLY A 148 -16.88 1.05 -1.97
CA GLY A 148 -17.85 1.61 -2.91
C GLY A 148 -17.26 1.97 -4.28
N ARG A 149 -17.92 2.87 -5.02
CA ARG A 149 -17.59 3.23 -6.42
C ARG A 149 -16.60 4.41 -6.49
N THR A 150 -15.49 4.30 -5.78
CA THR A 150 -14.47 5.34 -5.69
C THR A 150 -13.08 4.73 -5.81
N SER A 151 -12.11 5.50 -6.28
CA SER A 151 -10.69 5.15 -6.25
C SER A 151 -9.88 6.05 -5.29
N TRP A 152 -10.56 6.77 -4.41
CA TRP A 152 -9.89 7.52 -3.37
C TRP A 152 -9.29 6.57 -2.32
N THR A 153 -8.16 6.98 -1.75
CA THR A 153 -7.52 6.32 -0.62
C THR A 153 -7.25 7.33 0.50
N ALA A 154 -6.93 6.87 1.69
CA ALA A 154 -6.47 7.74 2.78
C ALA A 154 -4.98 7.44 3.06
N PRO A 155 -4.03 8.20 2.53
CA PRO A 155 -2.61 8.00 2.81
C PRO A 155 -2.31 8.19 4.30
N LEU A 156 -1.53 7.25 4.86
CA LEU A 156 -1.16 7.22 6.28
C LEU A 156 0.34 7.38 6.50
N ASP A 157 1.14 6.97 5.52
CA ASP A 157 2.59 7.02 5.62
C ASP A 157 3.26 7.01 4.26
N ALA A 158 4.43 7.63 4.17
CA ALA A 158 5.35 7.57 3.04
C ALA A 158 6.78 7.46 3.55
N LEU A 159 7.51 6.48 3.04
CA LEU A 159 8.89 6.21 3.41
C LEU A 159 9.75 5.99 2.15
N ARG A 160 10.86 6.72 2.04
CA ARG A 160 11.85 6.51 0.98
C ARG A 160 12.69 5.27 1.30
N LEU A 161 12.75 4.34 0.36
CA LEU A 161 13.57 3.14 0.51
C LEU A 161 15.04 3.48 0.21
N ALA A 162 15.91 3.20 1.17
CA ALA A 162 17.35 3.38 1.02
C ALA A 162 17.94 2.34 0.04
N PRO A 163 19.05 2.66 -0.65
CA PRO A 163 19.79 1.68 -1.45
C PRO A 163 20.17 0.44 -0.62
N GLY A 164 19.92 -0.73 -1.17
CA GLY A 164 20.25 -2.01 -0.51
C GLY A 164 19.37 -2.39 0.68
N ALA A 165 18.31 -1.63 0.96
CA ALA A 165 17.40 -1.95 2.06
C ALA A 165 16.69 -3.30 1.85
N ASP A 166 16.54 -4.08 2.92
CA ASP A 166 15.63 -5.23 2.95
C ASP A 166 14.18 -4.72 2.91
N VAL A 167 13.60 -4.74 1.71
CA VAL A 167 12.25 -4.20 1.48
C VAL A 167 11.22 -4.86 2.40
N ALA A 168 11.33 -6.16 2.68
CA ALA A 168 10.38 -6.83 3.55
C ALA A 168 10.52 -6.37 5.01
N ALA A 169 11.74 -6.18 5.51
CA ALA A 169 11.98 -5.68 6.86
C ALA A 169 11.49 -4.23 7.01
N VAL A 170 11.82 -3.37 6.04
CA VAL A 170 11.38 -1.95 6.04
C VAL A 170 9.86 -1.85 5.96
N THR A 171 9.23 -2.63 5.08
CA THR A 171 7.76 -2.66 4.96
C THR A 171 7.11 -3.17 6.25
N THR A 172 7.69 -4.18 6.89
CA THR A 172 7.22 -4.69 8.18
C THR A 172 7.26 -3.61 9.25
N ALA A 173 8.40 -2.91 9.38
CA ALA A 173 8.53 -1.79 10.33
C ALA A 173 7.51 -0.68 10.03
N GLN A 174 7.33 -0.31 8.77
CA GLN A 174 6.35 0.70 8.35
C GLN A 174 4.91 0.29 8.69
N ILE A 175 4.52 -0.96 8.40
CA ILE A 175 3.17 -1.47 8.74
C ILE A 175 2.98 -1.48 10.26
N ARG A 176 3.99 -1.90 11.03
CA ARG A 176 3.96 -1.90 12.49
C ARG A 176 3.68 -0.50 13.04
N GLU A 177 4.50 0.47 12.65
CA GLU A 177 4.35 1.85 13.08
C GLU A 177 2.99 2.46 12.69
N VAL A 178 2.48 2.16 11.47
CA VAL A 178 1.14 2.59 11.05
C VAL A 178 0.07 1.96 11.92
N THR A 179 0.15 0.65 12.18
CA THR A 179 -0.82 -0.08 13.01
C THR A 179 -0.84 0.46 14.43
N GLU A 180 0.32 0.66 15.05
CA GLU A 180 0.43 1.19 16.41
C GLU A 180 -0.16 2.61 16.51
N ARG A 181 0.08 3.47 15.51
CA ARG A 181 -0.54 4.79 15.43
C ARG A 181 -2.07 4.73 15.27
N LEU A 182 -2.57 3.79 14.47
CA LEU A 182 -4.02 3.60 14.31
C LEU A 182 -4.69 3.12 15.61
N VAL A 183 -4.03 2.23 16.35
CA VAL A 183 -4.49 1.81 17.69
C VAL A 183 -4.48 2.99 18.66
N THR A 184 -3.40 3.75 18.71
CA THR A 184 -3.27 4.93 19.58
C THR A 184 -4.30 6.01 19.24
N ALA A 185 -4.60 6.22 17.97
CA ALA A 185 -5.62 7.15 17.50
C ALA A 185 -7.07 6.64 17.70
N GLY A 186 -7.26 5.44 18.26
CA GLY A 186 -8.57 4.84 18.48
C GLY A 186 -9.27 4.36 17.20
N GLN A 187 -8.54 4.26 16.09
CA GLN A 187 -9.06 3.75 14.83
C GLN A 187 -9.26 2.23 14.84
N TRP A 188 -8.55 1.53 15.69
CA TRP A 188 -8.74 0.11 15.98
C TRP A 188 -8.73 -0.12 17.49
N ARG A 189 -9.64 -0.95 17.99
CA ARG A 189 -9.78 -1.31 19.41
C ARG A 189 -9.89 -2.80 19.53
N ASN A 190 -9.54 -3.31 20.72
CA ASN A 190 -9.72 -4.74 21.00
C ASN A 190 -11.18 -5.16 20.79
N GLY A 191 -11.36 -6.23 20.01
CA GLY A 191 -12.68 -6.71 19.58
C GLY A 191 -13.11 -6.23 18.18
N ASP A 192 -12.44 -5.23 17.59
CA ASP A 192 -12.65 -4.88 16.20
C ASP A 192 -12.08 -5.97 15.27
N PRO A 193 -12.59 -6.09 14.03
CA PRO A 193 -11.98 -6.95 13.03
C PRO A 193 -10.52 -6.53 12.77
N GLU A 194 -9.61 -7.50 12.70
CA GLU A 194 -8.19 -7.24 12.42
C GLU A 194 -8.00 -6.46 11.12
N ILE A 195 -7.00 -5.61 11.09
CA ILE A 195 -6.65 -4.77 9.93
C ILE A 195 -6.16 -5.68 8.79
N LEU A 196 -6.73 -5.57 7.60
CA LEU A 196 -6.27 -6.29 6.42
C LEU A 196 -5.25 -5.47 5.65
N VAL A 197 -4.02 -5.96 5.54
CA VAL A 197 -2.95 -5.33 4.74
C VAL A 197 -2.80 -6.06 3.42
N VAL A 198 -2.95 -5.34 2.31
CA VAL A 198 -2.93 -5.90 0.96
C VAL A 198 -1.63 -5.51 0.25
N LEU A 199 -0.92 -6.52 -0.26
CA LEU A 199 0.42 -6.41 -0.86
C LEU A 199 0.43 -6.95 -2.30
N ASP A 200 1.27 -6.38 -3.17
CA ASP A 200 1.51 -6.94 -4.51
C ASP A 200 2.58 -8.06 -4.50
N ALA A 201 2.83 -8.65 -5.65
CA ALA A 201 3.73 -9.81 -5.85
C ALA A 201 5.21 -9.54 -5.55
N GLY A 202 5.61 -8.28 -5.38
CA GLY A 202 6.97 -7.89 -5.00
C GLY A 202 7.31 -8.11 -3.53
N TYR A 203 6.33 -8.41 -2.69
CA TYR A 203 6.51 -8.56 -1.25
C TYR A 203 6.57 -10.01 -0.80
N ASP A 204 7.37 -10.29 0.23
CA ASP A 204 7.37 -11.58 0.92
C ASP A 204 6.24 -11.60 1.98
N ALA A 205 5.01 -11.81 1.53
CA ALA A 205 3.82 -11.77 2.38
C ALA A 205 3.89 -12.75 3.57
N PRO A 206 4.35 -14.02 3.42
CA PRO A 206 4.52 -14.93 4.56
C PRO A 206 5.52 -14.42 5.61
N ARG A 207 6.66 -13.86 5.18
CA ARG A 207 7.64 -13.30 6.10
C ARG A 207 7.08 -12.08 6.85
N ILE A 208 6.41 -11.17 6.15
CA ILE A 208 5.78 -9.99 6.75
C ILE A 208 4.73 -10.43 7.77
N ALA A 209 3.90 -11.42 7.45
CA ALA A 209 2.90 -11.96 8.37
C ALA A 209 3.53 -12.55 9.63
N HIS A 210 4.64 -13.28 9.49
CA HIS A 210 5.39 -13.84 10.64
C HIS A 210 5.94 -12.73 11.54
N LEU A 211 6.51 -11.69 10.95
CA LEU A 211 7.11 -10.57 11.70
C LEU A 211 6.09 -9.64 12.37
N LEU A 212 4.82 -9.70 11.95
CA LEU A 212 3.71 -8.91 12.49
C LEU A 212 2.69 -9.77 13.26
N ALA A 213 3.04 -11.00 13.62
CA ALA A 213 2.12 -11.95 14.27
C ALA A 213 1.62 -11.50 15.66
N ASP A 214 2.30 -10.54 16.28
CA ASP A 214 1.95 -9.90 17.54
C ASP A 214 0.94 -8.75 17.43
N LEU A 215 0.63 -8.32 16.21
CA LEU A 215 -0.28 -7.20 15.94
C LEU A 215 -1.63 -7.69 15.41
N PRO A 216 -2.70 -6.88 15.55
CA PRO A 216 -4.03 -7.21 15.04
C PRO A 216 -4.12 -6.99 13.51
N VAL A 217 -3.25 -7.65 12.77
CA VAL A 217 -3.17 -7.53 11.30
C VAL A 217 -3.27 -8.88 10.61
N GLN A 218 -3.86 -8.85 9.44
CA GLN A 218 -3.87 -9.95 8.48
C GLN A 218 -3.16 -9.51 7.22
N ILE A 219 -2.33 -10.37 6.65
CA ILE A 219 -1.60 -10.06 5.41
C ILE A 219 -2.24 -10.83 4.25
N LEU A 220 -2.57 -10.10 3.20
CA LEU A 220 -3.03 -10.64 1.92
C LEU A 220 -2.06 -10.22 0.84
N GLY A 221 -1.28 -11.14 0.32
CA GLY A 221 -0.27 -10.87 -0.68
C GLY A 221 -0.51 -11.60 -1.99
N ARG A 222 -0.26 -10.92 -3.12
CA ARG A 222 -0.20 -11.58 -4.42
C ARG A 222 1.04 -12.46 -4.48
N MET A 223 0.87 -13.65 -5.04
CA MET A 223 1.95 -14.59 -5.30
C MET A 223 2.21 -14.68 -6.81
N ARG A 224 3.47 -14.91 -7.18
CA ARG A 224 3.83 -15.19 -8.57
C ARG A 224 3.31 -16.58 -8.97
N SER A 225 2.92 -16.74 -10.23
CA SER A 225 2.34 -17.99 -10.74
C SER A 225 3.32 -19.18 -10.86
N ASP A 226 4.61 -18.93 -10.65
CA ASP A 226 5.67 -19.94 -10.65
C ASP A 226 6.00 -20.47 -9.23
N ARG A 227 5.20 -20.14 -8.22
CA ARG A 227 5.47 -20.55 -6.83
C ARG A 227 5.13 -22.01 -6.58
N VAL A 228 5.92 -22.58 -5.67
CA VAL A 228 5.70 -23.90 -5.08
C VAL A 228 5.57 -23.70 -3.57
N LEU A 229 4.48 -24.16 -3.02
CA LEU A 229 4.24 -24.21 -1.57
C LEU A 229 4.24 -25.67 -1.08
N ARG A 230 4.19 -25.84 0.21
CA ARG A 230 4.14 -27.13 0.91
C ARG A 230 2.85 -27.23 1.68
N ARG A 231 2.33 -28.44 1.78
CA ARG A 231 1.21 -28.79 2.66
C ARG A 231 1.69 -28.94 4.09
N SER A 232 0.76 -28.94 5.02
CA SER A 232 1.02 -29.21 6.42
C SER A 232 1.82 -30.50 6.61
N THR A 233 2.59 -30.55 7.68
CA THR A 233 3.37 -31.71 8.07
C THR A 233 2.44 -32.92 8.26
N PRO A 234 2.67 -34.06 7.60
CA PRO A 234 1.83 -35.21 7.79
C PRO A 234 1.95 -35.74 9.22
N PRO A 235 0.90 -36.42 9.73
CA PRO A 235 0.95 -37.06 11.04
C PRO A 235 2.15 -38.02 11.13
N ARG A 236 2.80 -38.06 12.29
CA ARG A 236 3.89 -39.00 12.57
C ARG A 236 3.39 -40.42 12.37
N ARG A 237 3.98 -41.14 11.44
CA ARG A 237 3.84 -42.57 11.26
C ARG A 237 5.16 -43.23 11.64
N HIS A 238 5.09 -44.33 12.40
CA HIS A 238 6.27 -45.15 12.69
C HIS A 238 6.73 -45.77 11.38
N ASP A 239 7.98 -45.51 10.95
CA ASP A 239 8.63 -46.19 9.85
C ASP A 239 9.61 -47.21 10.45
N PRO A 240 9.42 -48.53 10.20
CA PRO A 240 10.31 -49.57 10.70
C PRO A 240 11.75 -49.41 10.20
N LYS A 241 11.96 -48.72 9.07
CA LYS A 241 13.28 -48.42 8.51
C LYS A 241 13.99 -47.26 9.18
N GLY A 242 13.35 -46.61 10.15
CA GLY A 242 13.85 -45.41 10.80
C GLY A 242 13.89 -44.20 9.85
N GLY A 243 14.45 -43.10 10.27
CA GLY A 243 14.63 -41.90 9.51
C GLY A 243 14.06 -40.67 10.18
N ARG A 244 14.49 -39.49 9.69
CA ARG A 244 13.95 -38.20 10.22
C ARG A 244 12.54 -38.00 9.67
N PRO A 245 11.54 -37.74 10.52
CA PRO A 245 10.20 -37.43 10.07
C PRO A 245 10.20 -36.26 9.08
N PRO A 246 9.35 -36.28 8.05
CA PRO A 246 9.25 -35.16 7.12
C PRO A 246 8.78 -33.90 7.86
N LYS A 247 9.44 -32.77 7.60
CA LYS A 247 9.07 -31.46 8.16
C LYS A 247 7.88 -30.82 7.42
N HIS A 248 7.69 -31.18 6.16
CA HIS A 248 6.68 -30.61 5.28
C HIS A 248 5.92 -31.74 4.56
N GLY A 249 4.67 -31.48 4.21
CA GLY A 249 3.88 -32.33 3.34
C GLY A 249 4.29 -32.19 1.86
N GLY A 250 3.47 -32.76 0.98
CA GLY A 250 3.68 -32.73 -0.47
C GLY A 250 3.71 -31.31 -1.05
N GLU A 251 4.18 -31.23 -2.28
CA GLU A 251 4.21 -29.99 -3.03
C GLU A 251 2.81 -29.55 -3.49
N PHE A 252 2.63 -28.24 -3.58
CA PHE A 252 1.52 -27.57 -4.22
C PHE A 252 2.11 -26.60 -5.24
N VAL A 253 2.13 -26.98 -6.51
CA VAL A 253 2.75 -26.22 -7.60
C VAL A 253 1.67 -25.40 -8.30
N PHE A 254 1.77 -24.08 -8.31
CA PHE A 254 0.72 -23.20 -8.88
C PHE A 254 0.45 -23.44 -10.36
N GLY A 255 1.47 -23.83 -11.11
CA GLY A 255 1.39 -24.16 -12.54
C GLY A 255 0.97 -25.59 -12.87
N ASP A 256 0.82 -26.48 -11.88
CA ASP A 256 0.52 -27.89 -12.07
C ASP A 256 -0.66 -28.35 -11.22
N SER A 257 -1.82 -28.40 -11.84
CA SER A 257 -3.08 -28.78 -11.17
C SER A 257 -3.11 -30.23 -10.65
N ALA A 258 -2.25 -31.12 -11.16
CA ALA A 258 -2.15 -32.49 -10.65
C ALA A 258 -1.61 -32.54 -9.21
N THR A 259 -0.94 -31.49 -8.78
CA THR A 259 -0.42 -31.36 -7.39
C THR A 259 -1.44 -30.75 -6.42
N TRP A 260 -2.60 -30.25 -6.89
CA TRP A 260 -3.57 -29.60 -6.02
C TRP A 260 -4.42 -30.66 -5.29
N SER A 261 -4.84 -30.31 -4.07
CA SER A 261 -5.89 -31.05 -3.35
C SER A 261 -7.27 -30.56 -3.76
N ALA A 262 -8.32 -31.19 -3.24
CA ALA A 262 -9.66 -30.61 -3.30
C ALA A 262 -9.68 -29.23 -2.64
N GLU A 263 -10.42 -28.32 -3.22
CA GLU A 263 -10.62 -26.97 -2.69
C GLU A 263 -11.44 -27.02 -1.39
N GLN A 264 -11.08 -26.23 -0.38
CA GLN A 264 -11.87 -26.05 0.83
C GLN A 264 -13.01 -25.07 0.63
N ALA A 265 -12.83 -24.07 -0.22
CA ALA A 265 -13.86 -23.10 -0.52
C ALA A 265 -13.79 -22.68 -1.98
N VAL A 266 -14.95 -22.48 -2.58
CA VAL A 266 -15.12 -21.95 -3.95
C VAL A 266 -16.18 -20.86 -3.91
N THR A 267 -15.89 -19.72 -4.51
CA THR A 267 -16.85 -18.63 -4.71
C THR A 267 -17.06 -18.36 -6.19
N SER A 268 -18.25 -17.91 -6.55
CA SER A 268 -18.58 -17.47 -7.90
C SER A 268 -19.44 -16.23 -7.80
N THR A 269 -18.94 -15.10 -8.32
CA THR A 269 -19.58 -13.79 -8.20
C THR A 269 -19.62 -13.10 -9.55
N GLU A 270 -20.82 -12.65 -9.95
CA GLU A 270 -20.99 -11.85 -11.16
C GLU A 270 -20.38 -10.47 -10.97
N THR A 271 -19.48 -10.09 -11.88
CA THR A 271 -18.89 -8.75 -11.90
C THR A 271 -19.50 -7.92 -13.02
N ARG A 272 -19.54 -6.61 -12.85
CA ARG A 272 -20.14 -5.70 -13.85
C ARG A 272 -19.35 -5.60 -15.16
N ARG A 273 -18.04 -5.87 -15.15
CA ARG A 273 -17.13 -5.61 -16.28
C ARG A 273 -16.42 -6.85 -16.79
N TYR A 274 -16.24 -7.85 -15.94
CA TYR A 274 -15.29 -8.94 -16.20
C TYR A 274 -16.00 -10.31 -16.27
N GLY A 275 -17.32 -10.32 -16.32
CA GLY A 275 -18.13 -11.55 -16.24
C GLY A 275 -17.99 -12.19 -14.87
N THR A 276 -18.09 -13.50 -14.81
CA THR A 276 -18.01 -14.27 -13.58
C THR A 276 -16.60 -14.28 -13.03
N ALA A 277 -16.44 -13.89 -11.76
CA ALA A 277 -15.21 -14.08 -10.98
C ALA A 277 -15.36 -15.37 -10.15
N THR A 278 -14.46 -16.33 -10.40
CA THR A 278 -14.38 -17.59 -9.63
C THR A 278 -13.12 -17.58 -8.78
N ALA A 279 -13.27 -17.77 -7.48
CA ALA A 279 -12.15 -17.91 -6.55
C ALA A 279 -12.19 -19.29 -5.88
N GLN A 280 -11.06 -19.99 -5.92
CA GLN A 280 -10.82 -21.31 -5.31
C GLN A 280 -9.82 -21.14 -4.19
N ALA A 281 -10.00 -21.80 -3.05
CA ALA A 281 -9.11 -21.68 -1.89
C ALA A 281 -8.61 -23.03 -1.40
N TRP A 282 -7.34 -23.06 -0.98
CA TRP A 282 -6.65 -24.19 -0.35
C TRP A 282 -5.99 -23.71 0.93
N ASP A 283 -6.24 -24.43 2.00
CA ASP A 283 -5.82 -24.04 3.33
C ASP A 283 -4.47 -24.65 3.73
N ARG A 284 -3.84 -24.05 4.77
CA ARG A 284 -2.62 -24.55 5.43
C ARG A 284 -1.45 -24.79 4.49
N LEU A 285 -1.31 -23.93 3.47
CA LEU A 285 -0.17 -23.94 2.56
C LEU A 285 0.89 -22.95 3.02
N HIS A 286 2.17 -23.38 2.99
CA HIS A 286 3.29 -22.59 3.47
C HIS A 286 4.51 -22.67 2.55
N PRO A 287 5.38 -21.63 2.49
CA PRO A 287 6.63 -21.67 1.77
C PRO A 287 7.62 -22.61 2.46
N ARG A 288 8.45 -23.29 1.69
CA ARG A 288 9.62 -23.99 2.24
C ARG A 288 10.74 -22.98 2.48
N LEU A 289 10.95 -22.60 3.73
CA LEU A 289 12.03 -21.70 4.12
C LEU A 289 13.38 -22.43 4.15
N THR A 290 14.43 -21.69 3.84
CA THR A 290 15.82 -22.16 3.90
C THR A 290 16.66 -21.12 4.67
N ARG A 291 17.74 -21.57 5.35
CA ARG A 291 18.69 -20.68 6.05
C ARG A 291 19.56 -19.92 5.05
N ARG A 292 18.94 -19.06 4.25
CA ARG A 292 19.57 -18.19 3.27
C ARG A 292 18.89 -16.83 3.24
N ALA A 293 19.57 -15.82 2.75
CA ALA A 293 19.05 -14.46 2.63
C ALA A 293 18.41 -14.00 3.96
N ALA A 294 17.17 -13.60 3.93
CA ALA A 294 16.42 -13.09 5.07
C ALA A 294 16.31 -14.03 6.30
N TRP A 295 16.62 -15.31 6.14
CA TRP A 295 16.55 -16.33 7.20
C TRP A 295 17.94 -16.89 7.58
N ALA A 296 19.03 -16.27 7.09
CA ALA A 296 20.39 -16.74 7.34
C ALA A 296 20.72 -16.75 8.84
N ASP A 297 20.40 -15.66 9.51
CA ASP A 297 20.70 -15.41 10.94
C ASP A 297 19.52 -15.77 11.87
N HIS A 298 18.52 -16.55 11.36
CA HIS A 298 17.39 -16.94 12.19
C HIS A 298 17.80 -17.98 13.25
N ASP A 299 17.59 -17.67 14.51
CA ASP A 299 17.85 -18.58 15.63
C ASP A 299 16.80 -19.69 15.72
N GLY A 300 17.24 -20.89 16.07
CA GLY A 300 16.33 -22.04 16.24
C GLY A 300 15.78 -22.62 14.92
N PRO A 301 14.76 -23.46 14.96
CA PRO A 301 14.14 -24.06 13.78
C PRO A 301 13.40 -23.02 12.95
N LEU A 302 13.57 -23.02 11.64
CA LEU A 302 12.80 -22.16 10.74
C LEU A 302 11.29 -22.38 10.93
N PRO A 303 10.47 -21.33 11.00
CA PRO A 303 9.03 -21.43 11.23
C PRO A 303 8.32 -22.09 10.04
N ILE A 304 7.14 -22.66 10.31
CA ILE A 304 6.16 -23.03 9.31
C ILE A 304 5.08 -21.94 9.33
N ILE A 305 4.97 -21.18 8.26
CA ILE A 305 4.07 -20.01 8.17
C ILE A 305 2.90 -20.42 7.28
N GLU A 306 1.91 -21.06 7.87
CA GLU A 306 0.72 -21.51 7.16
C GLU A 306 -0.23 -20.37 6.83
N GLY A 307 -0.94 -20.49 5.71
CA GLY A 307 -1.98 -19.59 5.28
C GLY A 307 -2.88 -20.21 4.23
N THR A 308 -3.89 -19.48 3.82
CA THR A 308 -4.82 -19.87 2.75
C THR A 308 -4.33 -19.31 1.41
N VAL A 309 -4.20 -20.18 0.43
CA VAL A 309 -3.96 -19.80 -0.97
C VAL A 309 -5.28 -19.63 -1.68
N ILE A 310 -5.44 -18.54 -2.41
CA ILE A 310 -6.63 -18.23 -3.19
C ILE A 310 -6.23 -18.05 -4.66
N ARG A 311 -6.92 -18.75 -5.55
CA ARG A 311 -6.77 -18.62 -7.00
C ARG A 311 -7.99 -17.95 -7.59
N LEU A 312 -7.81 -16.70 -8.04
CA LEU A 312 -8.87 -15.92 -8.69
C LEU A 312 -8.77 -16.05 -10.21
N ARG A 313 -9.89 -16.36 -10.86
CA ARG A 313 -10.10 -16.26 -12.31
C ARG A 313 -11.31 -15.38 -12.61
N VAL A 314 -11.22 -14.58 -13.67
CA VAL A 314 -12.34 -13.82 -14.21
C VAL A 314 -12.54 -14.19 -15.67
N GLU A 315 -13.76 -14.15 -16.17
CA GLU A 315 -14.06 -14.58 -17.56
C GLU A 315 -13.46 -13.65 -18.59
N HIS A 316 -13.52 -12.35 -18.37
CA HIS A 316 -13.09 -11.35 -19.33
C HIS A 316 -12.08 -10.39 -18.70
N LEU A 317 -10.87 -10.26 -19.30
CA LEU A 317 -9.92 -9.21 -18.98
C LEU A 317 -9.64 -8.36 -20.23
N PRO A 318 -9.50 -7.03 -20.10
CA PRO A 318 -9.02 -6.19 -21.19
C PRO A 318 -7.59 -6.63 -21.57
N GLY A 319 -7.40 -7.15 -22.80
CA GLY A 319 -6.10 -7.64 -23.26
C GLY A 319 -6.01 -9.16 -23.52
N GLY A 320 -7.08 -9.93 -23.32
CA GLY A 320 -7.30 -11.22 -23.97
C GLY A 320 -6.66 -12.46 -23.35
N VAL A 321 -5.77 -12.36 -22.34
CA VAL A 321 -5.18 -13.54 -21.69
C VAL A 321 -5.55 -13.57 -20.22
N ASN A 322 -6.49 -14.44 -19.87
CA ASN A 322 -6.95 -14.63 -18.50
C ASN A 322 -5.96 -15.48 -17.69
N LYS A 323 -4.86 -14.89 -17.24
CA LYS A 323 -3.99 -15.53 -16.26
C LYS A 323 -4.62 -15.45 -14.88
N PRO A 324 -4.68 -16.57 -14.13
CA PRO A 324 -5.19 -16.54 -12.77
C PRO A 324 -4.30 -15.66 -11.88
N VAL A 325 -4.94 -14.97 -10.92
CA VAL A 325 -4.25 -14.26 -9.85
C VAL A 325 -4.16 -15.20 -8.66
N TRP A 326 -2.97 -15.38 -8.14
CA TRP A 326 -2.71 -16.16 -6.95
C TRP A 326 -2.50 -15.23 -5.78
N LEU A 327 -3.25 -15.47 -4.69
CA LEU A 327 -3.13 -14.74 -3.44
C LEU A 327 -2.76 -15.70 -2.32
N TRP A 328 -2.06 -15.21 -1.32
CA TRP A 328 -1.80 -15.90 -0.05
C TRP A 328 -2.30 -15.01 1.09
N TRP A 329 -3.14 -15.56 1.94
CA TRP A 329 -3.71 -14.89 3.10
C TRP A 329 -3.16 -15.54 4.37
N SER A 330 -2.76 -14.72 5.35
CA SER A 330 -2.08 -15.15 6.59
C SER A 330 -3.01 -15.82 7.62
N ARG A 331 -4.21 -16.20 7.21
CA ARG A 331 -5.15 -16.96 8.05
C ARG A 331 -5.41 -18.33 7.44
N VAL A 332 -5.75 -19.26 8.30
CA VAL A 332 -6.20 -20.63 7.98
C VAL A 332 -7.70 -20.76 8.23
N ASP A 333 -8.28 -21.86 7.80
CA ASP A 333 -9.70 -22.18 7.99
C ASP A 333 -10.63 -21.12 7.34
N ALA A 334 -10.26 -20.64 6.13
CA ALA A 334 -10.99 -19.61 5.39
C ALA A 334 -12.42 -20.07 5.04
N THR A 335 -13.40 -19.26 5.41
CA THR A 335 -14.78 -19.44 4.97
C THR A 335 -14.97 -18.95 3.53
N VAL A 336 -16.07 -19.33 2.89
CA VAL A 336 -16.46 -18.82 1.56
C VAL A 336 -16.53 -17.29 1.55
N ALA A 337 -17.07 -16.69 2.62
CA ALA A 337 -17.17 -15.23 2.75
C ALA A 337 -15.79 -14.57 2.90
N ASP A 338 -14.84 -15.22 3.57
CA ASP A 338 -13.46 -14.74 3.70
C ASP A 338 -12.74 -14.74 2.35
N VAL A 339 -12.89 -15.81 1.57
CA VAL A 339 -12.32 -15.92 0.23
C VAL A 339 -12.85 -14.83 -0.68
N ASP A 340 -14.17 -14.61 -0.66
CA ASP A 340 -14.83 -13.58 -1.49
C ASP A 340 -14.35 -12.18 -1.09
N ARG A 341 -14.28 -11.88 0.21
CA ARG A 341 -13.74 -10.63 0.72
C ARG A 341 -12.27 -10.41 0.31
N CYS A 342 -11.41 -11.41 0.45
CA CYS A 342 -9.99 -11.30 0.17
C CYS A 342 -9.72 -10.90 -1.29
N TRP A 343 -10.33 -11.58 -2.26
CA TRP A 343 -10.06 -11.24 -3.66
C TRP A 343 -10.65 -9.87 -4.04
N GLN A 344 -11.80 -9.49 -3.50
CA GLN A 344 -12.39 -8.17 -3.73
C GLN A 344 -11.50 -7.05 -3.18
N MET A 345 -10.98 -7.22 -1.95
CA MET A 345 -10.07 -6.24 -1.35
C MET A 345 -8.73 -6.20 -2.08
N PHE A 346 -8.23 -7.34 -2.58
CA PHE A 346 -7.03 -7.34 -3.42
C PHE A 346 -7.23 -6.53 -4.71
N LEU A 347 -8.37 -6.63 -5.37
CA LEU A 347 -8.65 -5.82 -6.56
C LEU A 347 -8.73 -4.32 -6.23
N ARG A 348 -9.21 -3.96 -5.03
CA ARG A 348 -9.21 -2.57 -4.56
C ARG A 348 -7.81 -1.99 -4.33
N ARG A 349 -6.78 -2.83 -4.19
CA ARG A 349 -5.39 -2.35 -4.12
C ARG A 349 -5.01 -1.43 -5.29
N PHE A 350 -5.58 -1.66 -6.47
CA PHE A 350 -5.34 -0.79 -7.63
C PHE A 350 -5.73 0.68 -7.41
N ASP A 351 -6.52 0.99 -6.40
CA ASP A 351 -6.86 2.38 -6.08
C ASP A 351 -5.64 3.19 -5.61
N ILE A 352 -4.62 2.55 -5.01
CA ILE A 352 -3.38 3.24 -4.66
C ILE A 352 -2.60 3.68 -5.92
N GLU A 353 -2.71 2.95 -7.02
CA GLU A 353 -2.11 3.33 -8.30
C GLU A 353 -2.79 4.58 -8.90
N HIS A 354 -4.12 4.73 -8.69
CA HIS A 354 -4.83 5.96 -9.03
C HIS A 354 -4.36 7.13 -8.16
N THR A 355 -4.10 6.90 -6.88
CA THR A 355 -3.51 7.90 -5.99
C THR A 355 -2.13 8.33 -6.49
N PHE A 356 -1.26 7.39 -6.86
CA PHE A 356 0.06 7.70 -7.44
C PHE A 356 -0.07 8.47 -8.76
N ARG A 357 -1.06 8.16 -9.58
CA ARG A 357 -1.33 8.89 -10.81
C ARG A 357 -1.70 10.34 -10.51
N LEU A 358 -2.59 10.59 -9.55
CA LEU A 358 -2.96 11.94 -9.12
C LEU A 358 -1.74 12.67 -8.54
N PHE A 359 -0.95 12.03 -7.67
CA PHE A 359 0.29 12.62 -7.16
C PHE A 359 1.23 13.07 -8.28
N LYS A 360 1.48 12.20 -9.28
CA LYS A 360 2.44 12.47 -10.36
C LYS A 360 1.90 13.41 -11.43
N GLN A 361 0.64 13.25 -11.81
CA GLN A 361 0.06 13.95 -12.97
C GLN A 361 -0.62 15.26 -12.59
N THR A 362 -1.22 15.35 -11.41
CA THR A 362 -1.97 16.54 -10.96
C THR A 362 -1.15 17.34 -9.95
N LEU A 363 -0.75 16.75 -8.83
CA LEU A 363 -0.02 17.44 -7.76
C LEU A 363 1.50 17.59 -8.07
N GLY A 364 1.98 17.03 -9.18
CA GLY A 364 3.36 17.22 -9.63
C GLY A 364 4.42 16.59 -8.72
N TRP A 365 4.09 15.53 -7.98
CA TRP A 365 4.99 14.90 -7.01
C TRP A 365 6.39 14.67 -7.52
N THR A 366 6.56 14.19 -8.74
CA THR A 366 7.88 13.87 -9.31
C THR A 366 8.41 14.94 -10.26
N ARG A 367 7.82 16.14 -10.30
CA ARG A 367 8.18 17.21 -11.23
C ARG A 367 9.36 18.08 -10.78
N PRO A 368 9.48 18.48 -9.48
CA PRO A 368 10.59 19.31 -9.04
C PRO A 368 11.93 18.59 -9.19
N ARG A 369 12.94 19.32 -9.66
CA ARG A 369 14.30 18.78 -9.81
C ARG A 369 15.12 18.97 -8.52
N LEU A 370 14.67 18.33 -7.46
CA LEU A 370 15.32 18.38 -6.16
C LEU A 370 16.64 17.59 -6.19
N ARG A 371 17.64 18.07 -5.46
CA ARG A 371 18.98 17.48 -5.45
C ARG A 371 19.25 16.57 -4.27
N THR A 372 18.54 16.75 -3.17
CA THR A 372 18.76 15.99 -1.93
C THR A 372 17.57 15.11 -1.61
N PRO A 373 17.81 13.93 -1.02
CA PRO A 373 16.73 13.05 -0.53
C PRO A 373 15.82 13.75 0.48
N ALA A 374 16.41 14.54 1.39
CA ALA A 374 15.64 15.27 2.41
C ALA A 374 14.66 16.29 1.82
N ALA A 375 15.03 16.97 0.72
CA ALA A 375 14.11 17.85 0.00
C ALA A 375 13.03 17.05 -0.71
N ALA A 376 13.37 15.89 -1.29
CA ALA A 376 12.41 15.00 -1.91
C ALA A 376 11.43 14.42 -0.87
N ASP A 377 11.90 14.07 0.33
CA ASP A 377 11.05 13.61 1.43
C ASP A 377 10.05 14.71 1.84
N ARG A 378 10.52 15.96 2.03
CA ARG A 378 9.64 17.11 2.33
C ARG A 378 8.55 17.31 1.26
N TRP A 379 8.94 17.34 0.00
CA TRP A 379 7.99 17.51 -1.10
C TRP A 379 7.00 16.35 -1.21
N THR A 380 7.46 15.12 -0.97
CA THR A 380 6.58 13.94 -0.92
C THR A 380 5.51 14.10 0.15
N TRP A 381 5.90 14.55 1.35
CA TRP A 381 4.97 14.76 2.45
C TRP A 381 4.01 15.92 2.20
N LEU A 382 4.46 17.03 1.59
CA LEU A 382 3.57 18.12 1.17
C LEU A 382 2.53 17.64 0.14
N THR A 383 2.95 16.82 -0.83
CA THR A 383 2.03 16.22 -1.81
C THR A 383 1.00 15.32 -1.14
N LEU A 384 1.42 14.52 -0.16
CA LEU A 384 0.54 13.64 0.60
C LEU A 384 -0.47 14.43 1.44
N VAL A 385 -0.03 15.50 2.08
CA VAL A 385 -0.91 16.43 2.83
C VAL A 385 -1.89 17.16 1.91
N ALA A 386 -1.43 17.63 0.75
CA ALA A 386 -2.31 18.23 -0.25
C ALA A 386 -3.42 17.25 -0.65
N TYR A 387 -3.08 16.00 -0.92
CA TYR A 387 -4.05 14.98 -1.25
C TYR A 387 -5.02 14.67 -0.08
N ALA A 388 -4.51 14.62 1.16
CA ALA A 388 -5.35 14.41 2.34
C ALA A 388 -6.39 15.54 2.48
N GLN A 389 -5.99 16.80 2.23
CA GLN A 389 -6.90 17.94 2.20
C GLN A 389 -7.97 17.82 1.11
N LEU A 390 -7.59 17.43 -0.13
CA LEU A 390 -8.54 17.16 -1.21
C LEU A 390 -9.55 16.07 -0.82
N ARG A 391 -9.08 15.02 -0.16
CA ARG A 391 -9.94 13.95 0.32
C ARG A 391 -10.96 14.44 1.36
N LEU A 392 -10.52 15.26 2.31
CA LEU A 392 -11.39 15.87 3.33
C LEU A 392 -12.38 16.88 2.71
N ALA A 393 -11.94 17.65 1.72
CA ALA A 393 -12.76 18.62 1.03
C ALA A 393 -13.79 18.00 0.07
N ARG A 394 -13.64 16.72 -0.27
CA ARG A 394 -14.50 16.04 -1.26
C ARG A 394 -16.00 16.13 -0.98
N PRO A 395 -16.51 16.02 0.28
CA PRO A 395 -17.93 16.19 0.56
C PRO A 395 -18.43 17.64 0.34
N LEU A 396 -17.52 18.61 0.24
CA LEU A 396 -17.84 20.03 -0.01
C LEU A 396 -18.05 20.28 -1.51
N ALA A 397 -17.46 19.47 -2.36
CA ALA A 397 -17.57 19.61 -3.81
C ALA A 397 -18.94 19.11 -4.31
N THR A 398 -19.53 19.85 -5.27
CA THR A 398 -20.72 19.39 -5.98
C THR A 398 -20.31 18.30 -6.97
N ASP A 399 -20.96 17.14 -6.90
CA ASP A 399 -20.73 16.09 -7.90
C ASP A 399 -21.42 16.48 -9.20
N LEU A 400 -20.61 16.89 -10.19
CA LEU A 400 -21.09 17.25 -11.52
C LEU A 400 -21.24 16.06 -12.48
N ARG A 401 -20.92 14.85 -12.03
CA ARG A 401 -21.12 13.64 -12.84
C ARG A 401 -22.61 13.35 -12.92
N ARG A 402 -23.09 13.15 -14.14
CA ARG A 402 -24.46 12.65 -14.34
C ARG A 402 -24.58 11.24 -13.72
N PRO A 403 -25.73 10.90 -13.10
CA PRO A 403 -25.97 9.59 -12.50
C PRO A 403 -25.85 8.42 -13.47
#